data_b3feb91ff7b6c443bfce13b035d9b1b9
#
_entry.id   b3feb91ff7b6c443bfce13b035d9b1b9
#
_cell.length_a   1.000
_cell.length_b   1.000
_cell.length_c   1.000
_cell.angle_alpha   90.00
_cell.angle_beta   90.00
_cell.angle_gamma   90.00
#
_symmetry.space_group_name_H-M   'P 1'
#
loop_
_entity.id
_entity.type
_entity.pdbx_description
1 polymer ?
#
loop_
_entity_poly.entity_id
_entity_poly.type
_entity_poly.pdbx_seq_one_letter_code
_entity_poly.pdbx_strand_id
1 'polypeptide(L)'
;MNNKKFIFVLIGVLVVCFIGASIFFALQGISVENKRQEYFDVYRDMAEKYIKANSEMLNKYGDDISVEFDNSVTYSESGGRGFFDRYIEVFVPNIPDTLEEFTDGIDMIKFNVQINGDEYEIIFEKNDFDELVVTNLSEIIQ
;
A
#
# COMPACT_ATOMS: atom_id res chain seq x y z
N MET A 1 4.08 14.98 51.42
CA MET A 1 5.06 14.53 50.41
C MET A 1 5.86 15.72 49.97
N ASN A 2 7.17 15.60 49.94
CA ASN A 2 8.05 16.73 49.55
C ASN A 2 7.77 17.06 48.06
N ASN A 3 7.49 18.31 47.72
CA ASN A 3 7.12 18.76 46.38
C ASN A 3 8.06 18.22 45.27
N LYS A 4 9.36 18.10 45.60
CA LYS A 4 10.34 17.52 44.65
C LYS A 4 10.08 16.06 44.33
N LYS A 5 9.70 15.22 45.29
CA LYS A 5 9.38 13.82 45.08
C LYS A 5 8.09 13.65 44.23
N PHE A 6 7.11 14.52 44.47
CA PHE A 6 5.89 14.55 43.69
C PHE A 6 6.15 14.89 42.21
N ILE A 7 6.99 15.89 41.98
CA ILE A 7 7.38 16.30 40.62
C ILE A 7 8.10 15.18 39.89
N PHE A 8 9.04 14.47 40.54
CA PHE A 8 9.74 13.33 39.93
C PHE A 8 8.80 12.18 39.59
N VAL A 9 7.85 11.87 40.46
CA VAL A 9 6.81 10.82 40.19
C VAL A 9 5.93 11.24 38.99
N LEU A 10 5.49 12.50 38.95
CA LEU A 10 4.68 13.01 37.85
C LEU A 10 5.40 12.94 36.50
N ILE A 11 6.68 13.35 36.47
CA ILE A 11 7.53 13.27 35.28
C ILE A 11 7.70 11.82 34.85
N GLY A 12 7.94 10.89 35.80
CA GLY A 12 8.04 9.46 35.52
C GLY A 12 6.78 8.89 34.88
N VAL A 13 5.60 9.24 35.41
CA VAL A 13 4.31 8.81 34.85
C VAL A 13 4.11 9.36 33.43
N LEU A 14 4.41 10.65 33.22
CA LEU A 14 4.30 11.27 31.89
C LEU A 14 5.21 10.59 30.85
N VAL A 15 6.43 10.28 31.22
CA VAL A 15 7.39 9.57 30.35
C VAL A 15 6.88 8.19 29.97
N VAL A 16 6.37 7.41 30.94
CA VAL A 16 5.81 6.08 30.71
C VAL A 16 4.58 6.15 29.81
N CYS A 17 3.68 7.11 30.04
CA CYS A 17 2.52 7.32 29.19
C CYS A 17 2.91 7.69 27.75
N PHE A 18 3.90 8.53 27.59
CA PHE A 18 4.40 8.95 26.27
C PHE A 18 5.02 7.76 25.49
N ILE A 19 5.85 6.95 26.16
CA ILE A 19 6.44 5.75 25.57
C ILE A 19 5.34 4.75 25.19
N GLY A 20 4.38 4.50 26.07
CA GLY A 20 3.26 3.61 25.82
C GLY A 20 2.41 4.04 24.62
N ALA A 21 2.08 5.33 24.53
CA ALA A 21 1.36 5.88 23.40
C ALA A 21 2.16 5.76 22.09
N SER A 22 3.46 6.02 22.11
CA SER A 22 4.33 5.91 20.93
C SER A 22 4.38 4.47 20.41
N ILE A 23 4.50 3.48 21.28
CA ILE A 23 4.48 2.05 20.91
C ILE A 23 3.12 1.66 20.34
N PHE A 24 2.03 2.10 20.96
CA PHE A 24 0.68 1.81 20.49
C PHE A 24 0.44 2.34 19.06
N PHE A 25 0.82 3.59 18.80
CA PHE A 25 0.70 4.18 17.45
C PHE A 25 1.61 3.48 16.42
N ALA A 26 2.82 3.08 16.81
CA ALA A 26 3.71 2.33 15.92
C ALA A 26 3.12 0.96 15.54
N LEU A 27 2.54 0.23 16.50
CA LEU A 27 1.89 -1.06 16.25
C LEU A 27 0.65 -0.91 15.37
N GLN A 28 -0.15 0.13 15.58
CA GLN A 28 -1.28 0.43 14.69
C GLN A 28 -0.81 0.73 13.26
N GLY A 29 0.23 1.53 13.08
CA GLY A 29 0.78 1.82 11.76
C GLY A 29 1.25 0.58 11.02
N ILE A 30 1.89 -0.38 11.70
CA ILE A 30 2.31 -1.66 11.12
C ILE A 30 1.08 -2.49 10.70
N SER A 31 0.04 -2.55 11.53
CA SER A 31 -1.19 -3.29 11.22
C SER A 31 -1.91 -2.72 9.99
N VAL A 32 -1.96 -1.39 9.88
CA VAL A 32 -2.52 -0.66 8.74
C VAL A 32 -1.77 -1.01 7.46
N GLU A 33 -0.45 -0.92 7.48
CA GLU A 33 0.37 -1.21 6.31
C GLU A 33 0.26 -2.67 5.88
N ASN A 34 0.25 -3.61 6.81
CA ASN A 34 0.08 -5.03 6.51
C ASN A 34 -1.26 -5.30 5.81
N LYS A 35 -2.36 -4.71 6.28
CA LYS A 35 -3.68 -4.86 5.65
C LYS A 35 -3.73 -4.23 4.26
N ARG A 36 -3.08 -3.08 4.07
CA ARG A 36 -2.94 -2.45 2.76
C ARG A 36 -2.17 -3.34 1.79
N GLN A 37 -1.08 -3.95 2.24
CA GLN A 37 -0.32 -4.89 1.43
C GLN A 37 -1.13 -6.13 1.04
N GLU A 38 -1.99 -6.65 1.92
CA GLU A 38 -2.90 -7.75 1.59
C GLU A 38 -3.84 -7.38 0.42
N TYR A 39 -4.36 -6.16 0.39
CA TYR A 39 -5.17 -5.68 -0.74
C TYR A 39 -4.35 -5.53 -2.02
N PHE A 40 -3.14 -4.99 -1.93
CA PHE A 40 -2.26 -4.92 -3.10
C PHE A 40 -1.83 -6.30 -3.61
N ASP A 41 -1.71 -7.29 -2.74
CA ASP A 41 -1.39 -8.67 -3.14
C ASP A 41 -2.47 -9.28 -4.04
N VAL A 42 -3.74 -8.92 -3.83
CA VAL A 42 -4.83 -9.31 -4.75
C VAL A 42 -4.57 -8.76 -6.16
N TYR A 43 -4.15 -7.51 -6.28
CA TYR A 43 -3.81 -6.91 -7.58
C TYR A 43 -2.50 -7.44 -8.16
N ARG A 44 -1.52 -7.83 -7.35
CA ARG A 44 -0.32 -8.53 -7.82
C ARG A 44 -0.68 -9.88 -8.44
N ASP A 45 -1.57 -10.64 -7.81
CA ASP A 45 -2.08 -11.91 -8.39
C ASP A 45 -2.81 -11.69 -9.72
N MET A 46 -3.63 -10.66 -9.81
CA MET A 46 -4.31 -10.29 -11.06
C MET A 46 -3.30 -9.87 -12.13
N ALA A 47 -2.30 -9.10 -11.78
CA ALA A 47 -1.22 -8.66 -12.67
C ALA A 47 -0.40 -9.86 -13.18
N GLU A 48 -0.03 -10.79 -12.31
CA GLU A 48 0.69 -12.00 -12.71
C GLU A 48 -0.10 -12.85 -13.70
N LYS A 49 -1.39 -13.06 -13.45
CA LYS A 49 -2.28 -13.77 -14.37
C LYS A 49 -2.40 -13.06 -15.72
N TYR A 50 -2.52 -11.73 -15.70
CA TYR A 50 -2.56 -10.93 -16.91
C TYR A 50 -1.28 -11.07 -17.74
N ILE A 51 -0.10 -10.94 -17.09
CA ILE A 51 1.22 -11.05 -17.73
C ILE A 51 1.38 -12.44 -18.37
N LYS A 52 1.07 -13.50 -17.64
CA LYS A 52 1.19 -14.89 -18.11
C LYS A 52 0.21 -15.24 -19.24
N ALA A 53 -0.89 -14.53 -19.37
CA ALA A 53 -1.87 -14.70 -20.44
C ALA A 53 -1.67 -13.70 -21.61
N ASN A 54 -0.77 -12.73 -21.46
CA ASN A 54 -0.54 -11.69 -22.46
C ASN A 54 0.19 -12.28 -23.67
N SER A 55 -0.37 -12.09 -24.87
CA SER A 55 0.19 -12.65 -26.11
C SER A 55 1.56 -12.13 -26.47
N GLU A 56 1.87 -10.87 -26.16
CA GLU A 56 3.18 -10.26 -26.39
C GLU A 56 4.25 -10.91 -25.47
N MET A 57 3.90 -11.12 -24.20
CA MET A 57 4.77 -11.78 -23.24
C MET A 57 5.01 -13.26 -23.61
N LEU A 58 3.97 -13.97 -24.02
CA LEU A 58 4.07 -15.35 -24.50
C LEU A 58 4.94 -15.44 -25.76
N ASN A 59 4.80 -14.49 -26.69
CA ASN A 59 5.65 -14.44 -27.88
C ASN A 59 7.12 -14.14 -27.58
N LYS A 60 7.39 -13.26 -26.58
CA LYS A 60 8.75 -12.87 -26.20
C LYS A 60 9.48 -13.94 -25.37
N TYR A 61 8.78 -14.55 -24.40
CA TYR A 61 9.38 -15.41 -23.37
C TYR A 61 8.93 -16.87 -23.45
N GLY A 62 7.93 -17.22 -24.27
CA GLY A 62 7.34 -18.56 -24.31
C GLY A 62 6.43 -18.84 -23.12
N ASP A 63 6.23 -20.14 -22.83
CA ASP A 63 5.31 -20.56 -21.75
C ASP A 63 5.91 -20.47 -20.34
N ASP A 64 7.24 -20.29 -20.23
CA ASP A 64 7.95 -20.21 -18.95
C ASP A 64 8.20 -18.75 -18.56
N ILE A 65 7.13 -18.08 -18.10
CA ILE A 65 7.18 -16.69 -17.66
C ILE A 65 7.33 -16.63 -16.15
N SER A 66 8.45 -16.09 -15.69
CA SER A 66 8.73 -15.75 -14.29
C SER A 66 8.38 -14.28 -14.03
N VAL A 67 7.61 -14.03 -12.98
CA VAL A 67 7.16 -12.70 -12.60
C VAL A 67 7.58 -12.42 -11.15
N GLU A 68 8.34 -11.36 -10.93
CA GLU A 68 8.80 -10.92 -9.62
C GLU A 68 8.39 -9.46 -9.39
N PHE A 69 7.63 -9.20 -8.34
CA PHE A 69 7.18 -7.85 -8.00
C PHE A 69 8.18 -7.15 -7.08
N ASP A 70 8.42 -5.86 -7.32
CA ASP A 70 9.04 -5.00 -6.32
C ASP A 70 8.09 -4.82 -5.13
N ASN A 71 8.66 -4.65 -3.94
CA ASN A 71 7.89 -4.39 -2.71
C ASN A 71 7.20 -3.01 -2.73
N SER A 72 7.66 -2.08 -3.56
CA SER A 72 7.08 -0.75 -3.70
C SER A 72 5.82 -0.78 -4.57
N VAL A 73 4.80 -0.03 -4.14
CA VAL A 73 3.56 0.18 -4.90
C VAL A 73 3.33 1.67 -5.03
N THR A 74 3.10 2.13 -6.25
CA THR A 74 2.66 3.50 -6.50
C THR A 74 1.16 3.49 -6.75
N TYR A 75 0.42 4.35 -6.06
CA TYR A 75 -1.03 4.46 -6.24
C TYR A 75 -1.48 5.91 -6.10
N SER A 76 -2.58 6.25 -6.74
CA SER A 76 -3.26 7.54 -6.60
C SER A 76 -4.67 7.34 -6.05
N GLU A 77 -5.09 8.26 -5.19
CA GLU A 77 -6.41 8.26 -4.57
C GLU A 77 -7.29 9.34 -5.18
N SER A 78 -8.57 9.00 -5.40
CA SER A 78 -9.58 9.95 -5.85
C SER A 78 -9.88 10.99 -4.77
N GLY A 79 -9.94 12.25 -5.17
CA GLY A 79 -10.32 13.35 -4.30
C GLY A 79 -9.22 13.67 -3.30
N GLY A 80 -8.50 14.74 -3.54
CA GLY A 80 -7.42 15.21 -2.67
C GLY A 80 -7.87 15.22 -1.21
N ARG A 81 -7.37 14.28 -0.42
CA ARG A 81 -7.55 14.28 1.01
C ARG A 81 -6.98 15.58 1.55
N GLY A 82 -7.80 16.35 2.24
CA GLY A 82 -7.36 17.57 2.90
C GLY A 82 -6.25 17.29 3.91
N PHE A 83 -5.45 18.31 4.22
CA PHE A 83 -4.39 18.22 5.23
C PHE A 83 -4.87 17.61 6.55
N PHE A 84 -6.09 17.95 6.98
CA PHE A 84 -6.69 17.45 8.21
C PHE A 84 -7.04 15.96 8.14
N ASP A 85 -7.50 15.46 7.01
CA ASP A 85 -7.82 14.04 6.84
C ASP A 85 -6.56 13.17 6.94
N ARG A 86 -5.46 13.63 6.35
CA ARG A 86 -4.15 12.96 6.48
C ARG A 86 -3.63 12.99 7.93
N TYR A 87 -3.89 14.07 8.65
CA TYR A 87 -3.46 14.21 10.04
C TYR A 87 -4.25 13.30 10.97
N ILE A 88 -5.55 13.18 10.76
CA ILE A 88 -6.42 12.27 11.52
C ILE A 88 -6.07 10.81 11.23
N GLU A 89 -5.73 10.47 10.00
CA GLU A 89 -5.33 9.11 9.61
C GLU A 89 -4.07 8.60 10.34
N VAL A 90 -3.17 9.49 10.76
CA VAL A 90 -2.02 9.14 11.59
C VAL A 90 -2.45 8.74 13.00
N PHE A 91 -3.51 9.35 13.53
CA PHE A 91 -4.00 9.11 14.89
C PHE A 91 -5.13 8.08 14.96
N VAL A 92 -5.95 8.00 13.92
CA VAL A 92 -7.06 7.06 13.80
C VAL A 92 -7.02 6.44 12.41
N PRO A 93 -6.11 5.48 12.18
CA PRO A 93 -5.98 4.84 10.87
C PRO A 93 -7.29 4.11 10.55
N ASN A 94 -8.00 4.61 9.56
CA ASN A 94 -9.19 3.97 9.02
C ASN A 94 -8.77 3.16 7.80
N ILE A 95 -8.60 1.85 8.01
CA ILE A 95 -8.40 0.93 6.90
C ILE A 95 -9.77 0.43 6.49
N PRO A 96 -10.11 0.48 5.20
CA PRO A 96 -11.31 -0.15 4.69
C PRO A 96 -11.39 -1.62 5.11
N ASP A 97 -12.57 -2.05 5.51
CA ASP A 97 -12.78 -3.44 5.95
C ASP A 97 -12.87 -4.41 4.77
N THR A 98 -13.21 -3.90 3.60
CA THR A 98 -13.36 -4.69 2.38
C THR A 98 -12.45 -4.20 1.26
N LEU A 99 -12.11 -5.08 0.33
CA LEU A 99 -11.36 -4.73 -0.87
C LEU A 99 -12.11 -3.69 -1.71
N GLU A 100 -13.43 -3.79 -1.80
CA GLU A 100 -14.28 -2.85 -2.53
C GLU A 100 -14.15 -1.42 -1.97
N GLU A 101 -14.29 -1.26 -0.65
CA GLU A 101 -14.07 0.04 0.01
C GLU A 101 -12.65 0.57 -0.19
N PHE A 102 -11.65 -0.32 -0.17
CA PHE A 102 -10.27 0.06 -0.42
C PHE A 102 -10.08 0.60 -1.83
N THR A 103 -10.68 -0.05 -2.82
CA THR A 103 -10.54 0.32 -4.23
C THR A 103 -11.40 1.50 -4.64
N ASP A 104 -12.52 1.78 -3.94
CA ASP A 104 -13.36 2.95 -4.19
C ASP A 104 -12.57 4.27 -4.11
N GLY A 105 -11.62 4.34 -3.19
CA GLY A 105 -10.75 5.50 -3.00
C GLY A 105 -9.55 5.58 -3.94
N ILE A 106 -9.30 4.57 -4.78
CA ILE A 106 -8.10 4.47 -5.60
C ILE A 106 -8.43 4.62 -7.08
N ASP A 107 -7.74 5.53 -7.78
CA ASP A 107 -7.89 5.73 -9.22
C ASP A 107 -6.89 4.95 -10.04
N MET A 108 -5.69 4.71 -9.49
CA MET A 108 -4.58 4.06 -10.20
C MET A 108 -3.70 3.29 -9.23
N ILE A 109 -3.27 2.10 -9.66
CA ILE A 109 -2.22 1.31 -9.01
C ILE A 109 -1.16 0.97 -10.05
N LYS A 110 0.11 1.21 -9.70
CA LYS A 110 1.24 0.84 -10.52
C LYS A 110 2.19 -0.06 -9.75
N PHE A 111 2.55 -1.18 -10.37
CA PHE A 111 3.61 -2.06 -9.89
C PHE A 111 4.81 -2.03 -10.83
N ASN A 112 5.99 -2.03 -10.25
CA ASN A 112 7.21 -2.38 -10.96
C ASN A 112 7.42 -3.89 -10.83
N VAL A 113 7.72 -4.53 -11.93
CA VAL A 113 7.78 -5.99 -12.03
C VAL A 113 8.95 -6.42 -12.92
N GLN A 114 9.63 -7.49 -12.54
CA GLN A 114 10.61 -8.14 -13.39
C GLN A 114 9.97 -9.35 -14.07
N ILE A 115 10.03 -9.39 -15.39
CA ILE A 115 9.56 -10.51 -16.21
C ILE A 115 10.78 -11.15 -16.86
N ASN A 116 11.12 -12.36 -16.43
CA ASN A 116 12.34 -13.06 -16.86
C ASN A 116 13.61 -12.21 -16.75
N GLY A 117 13.67 -11.32 -15.74
CA GLY A 117 14.80 -10.42 -15.49
C GLY A 117 14.73 -9.06 -16.16
N ASP A 118 13.84 -8.85 -17.11
CA ASP A 118 13.60 -7.54 -17.75
C ASP A 118 12.63 -6.70 -16.91
N GLU A 119 12.88 -5.40 -16.77
CA GLU A 119 12.06 -4.49 -15.97
C GLU A 119 10.85 -3.99 -16.75
N TYR A 120 9.68 -4.15 -16.14
CA TYR A 120 8.39 -3.69 -16.66
C TYR A 120 7.63 -2.89 -15.61
N GLU A 121 6.70 -2.07 -16.08
CA GLU A 121 5.64 -1.51 -15.25
C GLU A 121 4.29 -2.02 -15.72
N ILE A 122 3.40 -2.32 -14.76
CA ILE A 122 2.00 -2.65 -15.01
C ILE A 122 1.12 -1.65 -14.27
N ILE A 123 0.14 -1.10 -14.97
CA ILE A 123 -0.73 -0.05 -14.46
C ILE A 123 -2.18 -0.52 -14.52
N PHE A 124 -2.86 -0.37 -13.40
CA PHE A 124 -4.31 -0.51 -13.27
C PHE A 124 -4.92 0.88 -13.16
N GLU A 125 -5.96 1.16 -13.90
CA GLU A 125 -6.73 2.39 -13.81
C GLU A 125 -8.22 2.07 -13.78
N LYS A 126 -9.01 2.95 -13.17
CA LYS A 126 -10.47 2.80 -13.17
C LYS A 126 -11.03 2.95 -14.57
N ASN A 127 -11.93 2.00 -14.91
CA ASN A 127 -12.74 2.08 -16.12
C ASN A 127 -14.05 2.84 -15.85
N ASP A 128 -14.92 2.92 -16.86
CA ASP A 128 -16.22 3.60 -16.77
C ASP A 128 -17.21 2.92 -15.78
N PHE A 129 -16.89 1.75 -15.29
CA PHE A 129 -17.67 0.98 -14.30
C PHE A 129 -17.06 1.03 -12.89
N ASP A 130 -16.13 1.93 -12.62
CA ASP A 130 -15.38 2.06 -11.37
C ASP A 130 -14.54 0.82 -10.99
N GLU A 131 -14.19 -0.02 -11.97
CA GLU A 131 -13.33 -1.18 -11.76
C GLU A 131 -11.88 -0.86 -12.13
N LEU A 132 -10.92 -1.29 -11.31
CA LEU A 132 -9.50 -1.21 -11.62
C LEU A 132 -9.12 -2.32 -12.60
N VAL A 133 -8.76 -1.93 -13.80
CA VAL A 133 -8.36 -2.85 -14.88
C VAL A 133 -6.97 -2.51 -15.38
N VAL A 134 -6.26 -3.49 -15.93
CA VAL A 134 -4.95 -3.25 -16.54
C VAL A 134 -5.12 -2.39 -17.79
N THR A 135 -4.46 -1.23 -17.79
CA THR A 135 -4.47 -0.29 -18.92
C THR A 135 -3.12 -0.20 -19.63
N ASN A 136 -2.04 -0.58 -18.96
CA ASN A 136 -0.69 -0.54 -19.53
C ASN A 136 0.19 -1.67 -18.96
N LEU A 137 0.97 -2.28 -19.84
CA LEU A 137 2.10 -3.14 -19.52
C LEU A 137 3.24 -2.75 -20.47
N SER A 138 4.30 -2.15 -19.96
CA SER A 138 5.40 -1.64 -20.77
C SER A 138 6.76 -1.94 -20.15
N GLU A 139 7.73 -2.24 -21.01
CA GLU A 139 9.14 -2.41 -20.62
C GLU A 139 9.74 -1.05 -20.25
N ILE A 140 10.46 -1.03 -19.11
CA ILE A 140 11.20 0.16 -18.67
C ILE A 140 12.56 0.11 -19.37
N ILE A 141 12.72 0.92 -20.42
CA ILE A 141 13.97 1.07 -21.12
C ILE A 141 14.83 2.05 -20.33
N GLN A 142 15.95 1.57 -19.80
CA GLN A 142 16.96 2.42 -19.14
C GLN A 142 17.80 3.17 -20.16
#